data_3d69b19b88c7cf82d7fafaa759d2eb53
#
_entry.id   3d69b19b88c7cf82d7fafaa759d2eb53
#
_cell.length_a   1.000
_cell.length_b   1.000
_cell.length_c   1.000
_cell.angle_alpha   90.00
_cell.angle_beta   90.00
_cell.angle_gamma   90.00
#
_symmetry.space_group_name_H-M   'P 1'
#
loop_
_entity.id
_entity.type
_entity.pdbx_description
1 polymer ?
#
loop_
_entity_poly.entity_id
_entity_poly.type
_entity_poly.pdbx_seq_one_letter_code
_entity_poly.pdbx_strand_id
1 'polypeptide(L)'
;MKKLISIRFSPRTPTLVSALRLRRTGAAVIVSFLFSQAVFAADFAVTSPGFFYAINGNQPNPTLTLVRGQTYTFAVNSSSVHSFEILSPGVVNNNISQGTITYTVPTVASNYTYICSIHGFGAQILTVAPSPPPPPTIHILSLALSNNLVLRSTGTNGWGVSPEYSTNLTTTNWFALSVLSNSFLNGINQTICGRPPGTNVFLRIRSQPK
;
A
#
# COMPACT_ATOMS: atom_id res chain seq x y z
N MET A 1 2.39 25.26 31.25
CA MET A 1 3.43 26.08 30.56
C MET A 1 3.10 26.07 29.07
N LYS A 2 2.69 27.24 28.53
CA LYS A 2 2.36 27.41 27.09
C LYS A 2 3.63 27.81 26.36
N LYS A 3 4.09 27.02 25.40
CA LYS A 3 5.25 27.33 24.56
C LYS A 3 4.75 28.04 23.29
N LEU A 4 4.94 29.35 23.20
CA LEU A 4 4.74 30.14 21.99
C LEU A 4 5.97 29.97 21.09
N ILE A 5 5.78 29.58 19.84
CA ILE A 5 6.82 29.57 18.81
C ILE A 5 6.58 30.78 17.92
N SER A 6 7.50 31.75 17.95
CA SER A 6 7.53 32.90 17.05
C SER A 6 8.37 32.55 15.82
N ILE A 7 7.80 32.58 14.62
CA ILE A 7 8.52 32.41 13.35
C ILE A 7 8.68 33.79 12.70
N ARG A 8 9.94 34.25 12.58
CA ARG A 8 10.28 35.47 11.80
C ARG A 8 10.67 35.04 10.39
N PHE A 9 9.96 35.56 9.40
CA PHE A 9 10.37 35.47 8.00
C PHE A 9 11.29 36.64 7.67
N SER A 10 12.51 36.34 7.19
CA SER A 10 13.42 37.31 6.61
C SER A 10 13.39 37.18 5.08
N PRO A 11 13.13 38.28 4.33
CA PRO A 11 13.18 38.21 2.88
C PRO A 11 14.64 38.14 2.40
N ARG A 12 15.00 37.06 1.72
CA ARG A 12 16.29 37.00 1.01
C ARG A 12 16.13 37.57 -0.38
N THR A 13 16.85 38.67 -0.65
CA THR A 13 17.05 39.27 -1.98
C THR A 13 17.87 38.30 -2.87
N PRO A 14 17.52 38.15 -4.15
CA PRO A 14 18.34 37.34 -5.06
C PRO A 14 19.58 38.08 -5.48
N THR A 15 20.75 37.52 -5.20
CA THR A 15 22.04 37.99 -5.67
C THR A 15 22.23 37.54 -7.11
N LEU A 16 22.45 38.53 -8.01
CA LEU A 16 22.82 38.32 -9.39
C LEU A 16 24.19 37.63 -9.47
N VAL A 17 24.21 36.39 -10.03
CA VAL A 17 25.45 35.70 -10.32
C VAL A 17 25.98 36.13 -11.69
N SER A 18 27.17 36.74 -11.67
CA SER A 18 27.91 37.21 -12.82
C SER A 18 28.21 36.09 -13.81
N ALA A 19 27.99 36.38 -15.09
CA ALA A 19 28.29 35.49 -16.20
C ALA A 19 29.81 35.20 -16.31
N LEU A 20 30.20 33.96 -16.04
CA LEU A 20 31.57 33.51 -16.30
C LEU A 20 31.72 33.14 -17.78
N ARG A 21 32.48 33.96 -18.50
CA ARG A 21 32.89 33.65 -19.88
C ARG A 21 33.82 32.46 -19.92
N LEU A 22 33.31 31.30 -20.39
CA LEU A 22 34.09 30.11 -20.60
C LEU A 22 34.79 30.19 -21.97
N ARG A 23 36.11 30.28 -21.96
CA ARG A 23 36.95 30.14 -23.16
C ARG A 23 36.83 28.72 -23.68
N ARG A 24 36.52 28.60 -24.98
CA ARG A 24 36.57 27.35 -25.73
C ARG A 24 38.00 26.83 -25.82
N THR A 25 38.31 25.79 -25.07
CA THR A 25 39.33 24.81 -25.41
C THR A 25 38.62 23.48 -25.50
N GLY A 26 38.66 22.88 -26.71
CA GLY A 26 37.93 21.67 -27.02
C GLY A 26 38.51 20.45 -26.28
N ALA A 27 37.94 20.11 -25.17
CA ALA A 27 38.03 18.78 -24.57
C ALA A 27 36.63 18.19 -24.55
N ALA A 28 36.36 17.18 -25.38
CA ALA A 28 35.12 16.40 -25.35
C ALA A 28 35.10 15.65 -24.03
N VAL A 29 34.32 16.16 -23.07
CA VAL A 29 33.97 15.42 -21.84
C VAL A 29 32.92 14.39 -22.20
N ILE A 30 33.34 13.14 -22.38
CA ILE A 30 32.42 11.99 -22.49
C ILE A 30 31.87 11.77 -21.08
N VAL A 31 30.66 12.30 -20.80
CA VAL A 31 29.92 11.99 -19.59
C VAL A 31 29.31 10.60 -19.81
N SER A 32 30.01 9.56 -19.36
CA SER A 32 29.45 8.22 -19.29
C SER A 32 28.38 8.21 -18.19
N PHE A 33 27.08 8.28 -18.57
CA PHE A 33 25.98 7.98 -17.67
C PHE A 33 26.02 6.48 -17.36
N LEU A 34 26.61 6.12 -16.22
CA LEU A 34 26.41 4.80 -15.63
C LEU A 34 24.97 4.74 -15.13
N PHE A 35 24.06 4.22 -15.98
CA PHE A 35 22.76 3.79 -15.52
C PHE A 35 22.98 2.62 -14.56
N SER A 36 22.99 2.88 -13.26
CA SER A 36 22.86 1.84 -12.25
C SER A 36 21.47 1.23 -12.44
N GLN A 37 21.41 0.11 -13.13
CA GLN A 37 20.21 -0.71 -13.17
C GLN A 37 20.00 -1.24 -11.74
N ALA A 38 18.97 -0.78 -11.06
CA ALA A 38 18.55 -1.40 -9.82
C ALA A 38 18.11 -2.83 -10.18
N VAL A 39 18.96 -3.81 -9.88
CA VAL A 39 18.60 -5.23 -9.99
C VAL A 39 17.65 -5.48 -8.81
N PHE A 40 16.35 -5.44 -9.07
CA PHE A 40 15.37 -5.91 -8.10
C PHE A 40 15.54 -7.43 -7.98
N ALA A 41 15.75 -7.92 -6.76
CA ALA A 41 15.71 -9.34 -6.50
C ALA A 41 14.28 -9.85 -6.85
N ALA A 42 14.21 -11.03 -7.49
CA ALA A 42 12.92 -11.65 -7.75
C ALA A 42 12.25 -12.04 -6.41
N ASP A 43 10.92 -12.03 -6.39
CA ASP A 43 10.15 -12.42 -5.19
C ASP A 43 10.41 -13.89 -4.81
N PHE A 44 10.61 -14.73 -5.83
CA PHE A 44 10.85 -16.16 -5.65
C PHE A 44 12.06 -16.61 -6.49
N ALA A 45 13.02 -17.25 -5.83
CA ALA A 45 14.10 -18.01 -6.47
C ALA A 45 13.68 -19.47 -6.57
N VAL A 46 13.61 -20.02 -7.80
CA VAL A 46 13.19 -21.39 -8.08
C VAL A 46 14.38 -22.20 -8.57
N THR A 47 14.67 -23.32 -7.90
CA THR A 47 15.69 -24.29 -8.30
C THR A 47 15.10 -25.71 -8.29
N SER A 48 15.76 -26.65 -8.98
CA SER A 48 15.37 -28.08 -8.98
C SER A 48 16.57 -28.96 -8.62
N PRO A 49 16.83 -29.16 -7.32
CA PRO A 49 17.95 -30.00 -6.88
C PRO A 49 17.71 -31.52 -7.07
N GLY A 50 16.54 -31.92 -7.49
CA GLY A 50 16.12 -33.30 -7.78
C GLY A 50 14.77 -33.28 -8.50
N PHE A 51 13.97 -34.35 -8.34
CA PHE A 51 12.61 -34.44 -8.86
C PHE A 51 11.62 -33.63 -8.00
N PHE A 52 11.98 -32.39 -7.67
CA PHE A 52 11.16 -31.44 -6.95
C PHE A 52 11.74 -30.02 -7.14
N TYR A 53 10.93 -29.02 -6.81
CA TYR A 53 11.38 -27.63 -6.71
C TYR A 53 11.72 -27.25 -5.28
N ALA A 54 12.79 -26.45 -5.16
CA ALA A 54 13.05 -25.62 -3.99
C ALA A 54 12.74 -24.18 -4.36
N ILE A 55 11.88 -23.52 -3.56
CA ILE A 55 11.50 -22.11 -3.77
C ILE A 55 11.94 -21.31 -2.54
N ASN A 56 12.81 -20.32 -2.76
CA ASN A 56 13.49 -19.56 -1.69
C ASN A 56 14.17 -20.49 -0.66
N GLY A 57 14.71 -21.60 -1.12
CA GLY A 57 15.35 -22.63 -0.28
C GLY A 57 14.40 -23.60 0.42
N ASN A 58 13.09 -23.35 0.42
CA ASN A 58 12.10 -24.28 0.98
C ASN A 58 11.86 -25.45 -0.01
N GLN A 59 11.87 -26.65 0.49
CA GLN A 59 11.70 -27.90 -0.30
C GLN A 59 11.07 -29.01 0.54
N PRO A 60 10.55 -30.08 -0.10
CA PRO A 60 10.26 -30.23 -1.51
C PRO A 60 8.92 -29.57 -1.89
N ASN A 61 8.84 -28.96 -3.07
CA ASN A 61 7.60 -28.43 -3.67
C ASN A 61 6.72 -27.66 -2.67
N PRO A 62 7.17 -26.52 -2.12
CA PRO A 62 6.40 -25.80 -1.11
C PRO A 62 5.11 -25.20 -1.69
N THR A 63 4.02 -25.29 -0.95
CA THR A 63 2.80 -24.53 -1.25
C THR A 63 3.10 -23.04 -1.12
N LEU A 64 2.70 -22.26 -2.12
CA LEU A 64 2.83 -20.80 -2.11
C LEU A 64 1.51 -20.15 -1.70
N THR A 65 1.58 -19.02 -0.99
CA THR A 65 0.41 -18.21 -0.70
C THR A 65 0.63 -16.83 -1.30
N LEU A 66 -0.19 -16.46 -2.29
CA LEU A 66 -0.05 -15.22 -3.06
C LEU A 66 -1.30 -14.36 -2.92
N VAL A 67 -1.11 -13.03 -2.98
CA VAL A 67 -2.20 -12.05 -2.86
C VAL A 67 -2.81 -11.79 -4.24
N ARG A 68 -4.11 -11.89 -4.35
CA ARG A 68 -4.86 -11.62 -5.58
C ARG A 68 -4.64 -10.20 -6.10
N GLY A 69 -4.49 -10.06 -7.41
CA GLY A 69 -4.22 -8.78 -8.08
C GLY A 69 -2.78 -8.30 -7.98
N GLN A 70 -1.91 -8.97 -7.21
CA GLN A 70 -0.49 -8.63 -7.13
C GLN A 70 0.31 -9.35 -8.22
N THR A 71 1.41 -8.73 -8.62
CA THR A 71 2.36 -9.30 -9.58
C THR A 71 3.61 -9.75 -8.85
N TYR A 72 4.03 -10.98 -9.14
CA TYR A 72 5.21 -11.63 -8.58
C TYR A 72 6.18 -12.04 -9.68
N THR A 73 7.47 -12.07 -9.34
CA THR A 73 8.55 -12.51 -10.22
C THR A 73 9.21 -13.77 -9.68
N PHE A 74 9.43 -14.74 -10.57
CA PHE A 74 10.09 -16.01 -10.25
C PHE A 74 11.38 -16.09 -11.07
N ALA A 75 12.52 -16.01 -10.41
CA ALA A 75 13.82 -16.29 -11.03
C ALA A 75 14.03 -17.79 -11.06
N VAL A 76 13.82 -18.39 -12.22
CA VAL A 76 13.95 -19.84 -12.43
C VAL A 76 15.39 -20.15 -12.84
N ASN A 77 16.02 -21.04 -12.08
CA ASN A 77 17.32 -21.64 -12.37
C ASN A 77 17.27 -23.14 -12.08
N SER A 78 16.57 -23.85 -12.92
CA SER A 78 16.40 -25.30 -12.85
C SER A 78 17.16 -26.01 -13.96
N SER A 79 17.27 -27.32 -13.86
CA SER A 79 17.84 -28.15 -14.94
C SER A 79 16.96 -28.07 -16.21
N SER A 80 17.56 -28.22 -17.38
CA SER A 80 16.84 -28.18 -18.67
C SER A 80 15.72 -29.23 -18.80
N VAL A 81 15.78 -30.28 -17.99
CA VAL A 81 14.74 -31.32 -17.94
C VAL A 81 13.63 -31.04 -16.90
N HIS A 82 13.68 -29.90 -16.22
CA HIS A 82 12.70 -29.50 -15.21
C HIS A 82 12.20 -28.07 -15.48
N SER A 83 11.33 -27.92 -16.48
CA SER A 83 10.72 -26.63 -16.77
C SER A 83 9.62 -26.29 -15.74
N PHE A 84 9.73 -25.09 -15.16
CA PHE A 84 8.77 -24.57 -14.20
C PHE A 84 7.59 -23.92 -14.93
N GLU A 85 6.39 -24.38 -14.65
CA GLU A 85 5.17 -23.89 -15.27
C GLU A 85 4.13 -23.55 -14.19
N ILE A 86 3.48 -22.42 -14.33
CA ILE A 86 2.34 -21.99 -13.49
C ILE A 86 1.06 -22.18 -14.29
N LEU A 87 0.17 -23.05 -13.82
CA LEU A 87 -1.12 -23.34 -14.44
C LEU A 87 -2.17 -22.31 -14.01
N SER A 88 -2.05 -21.10 -14.55
CA SER A 88 -2.93 -19.97 -14.24
C SER A 88 -2.95 -18.97 -15.41
N PRO A 89 -4.02 -18.24 -15.64
CA PRO A 89 -3.96 -17.04 -16.48
C PRO A 89 -3.07 -15.95 -15.83
N GLY A 90 -2.62 -14.98 -16.62
CA GLY A 90 -1.81 -13.85 -16.13
C GLY A 90 -0.31 -14.15 -15.97
N VAL A 91 0.17 -15.26 -16.56
CA VAL A 91 1.59 -15.64 -16.54
C VAL A 91 2.27 -15.21 -17.83
N VAL A 92 3.41 -14.54 -17.72
CA VAL A 92 4.27 -14.14 -18.82
C VAL A 92 5.58 -14.89 -18.74
N ASN A 93 6.09 -15.34 -19.89
CA ASN A 93 7.32 -16.13 -20.01
C ASN A 93 7.27 -17.45 -19.20
N ASN A 94 6.16 -18.16 -19.32
CA ASN A 94 5.87 -19.40 -18.59
C ASN A 94 6.60 -20.62 -19.17
N ASN A 95 6.64 -21.71 -18.40
CA ASN A 95 7.19 -23.00 -18.81
C ASN A 95 8.65 -22.94 -19.25
N ILE A 96 9.50 -22.43 -18.36
CA ILE A 96 10.94 -22.27 -18.61
C ILE A 96 11.78 -22.99 -17.55
N SER A 97 12.98 -23.40 -17.94
CA SER A 97 13.97 -23.95 -17.01
C SER A 97 14.95 -22.89 -16.52
N GLN A 98 15.15 -21.80 -17.26
CA GLN A 98 16.02 -20.68 -16.88
C GLN A 98 15.42 -19.35 -17.33
N GLY A 99 15.52 -18.33 -16.50
CA GLY A 99 15.04 -16.99 -16.76
C GLY A 99 14.04 -16.49 -15.72
N THR A 100 13.24 -15.50 -16.08
CA THR A 100 12.26 -14.90 -15.17
C THR A 100 10.84 -15.08 -15.69
N ILE A 101 9.97 -15.64 -14.86
CA ILE A 101 8.52 -15.67 -15.05
C ILE A 101 7.93 -14.48 -14.31
N THR A 102 6.99 -13.77 -14.93
CA THR A 102 6.17 -12.77 -14.26
C THR A 102 4.74 -13.29 -14.17
N TYR A 103 4.18 -13.29 -12.97
CA TYR A 103 2.84 -13.80 -12.70
C TYR A 103 1.99 -12.75 -12.00
N THR A 104 0.94 -12.29 -12.69
CA THR A 104 -0.10 -11.47 -12.08
C THR A 104 -1.23 -12.36 -11.59
N VAL A 105 -1.40 -12.46 -10.28
CA VAL A 105 -2.41 -13.33 -9.67
C VAL A 105 -3.80 -12.82 -10.01
N PRO A 106 -4.69 -13.66 -10.57
CA PRO A 106 -6.06 -13.25 -10.88
C PRO A 106 -6.80 -12.71 -9.66
N THR A 107 -7.70 -11.74 -9.86
CA THR A 107 -8.51 -11.14 -8.80
C THR A 107 -9.63 -12.06 -8.31
N VAL A 108 -10.01 -13.04 -9.12
CA VAL A 108 -11.03 -14.05 -8.78
C VAL A 108 -10.47 -15.03 -7.72
N ALA A 109 -11.30 -15.39 -6.76
CA ALA A 109 -10.92 -16.37 -5.75
C ALA A 109 -10.79 -17.77 -6.36
N SER A 110 -9.56 -18.24 -6.51
CA SER A 110 -9.23 -19.58 -6.99
C SER A 110 -7.84 -19.96 -6.52
N ASN A 111 -7.59 -21.26 -6.40
CA ASN A 111 -6.25 -21.79 -6.21
C ASN A 111 -5.71 -22.30 -7.54
N TYR A 112 -4.40 -22.19 -7.69
CA TYR A 112 -3.68 -22.61 -8.89
C TYR A 112 -2.62 -23.63 -8.54
N THR A 113 -1.84 -24.04 -9.51
CA THR A 113 -0.78 -25.03 -9.33
C THR A 113 0.44 -24.59 -10.12
N TYR A 114 1.62 -24.84 -9.59
CA TYR A 114 2.84 -24.86 -10.39
C TYR A 114 3.32 -26.30 -10.53
N ILE A 115 3.88 -26.64 -11.67
CA ILE A 115 4.33 -27.99 -12.00
C ILE A 115 5.63 -27.96 -12.79
N CYS A 116 6.32 -29.09 -12.80
CA CYS A 116 7.24 -29.44 -13.87
C CYS A 116 6.41 -29.99 -15.04
N SER A 117 6.40 -29.30 -16.18
CA SER A 117 5.60 -29.74 -17.35
C SER A 117 6.07 -31.07 -17.95
N ILE A 118 7.32 -31.50 -17.63
CA ILE A 118 7.89 -32.74 -18.13
C ILE A 118 7.58 -33.90 -17.19
N HIS A 119 7.65 -33.73 -15.87
CA HIS A 119 7.57 -34.82 -14.89
C HIS A 119 6.35 -34.74 -13.96
N GLY A 120 5.58 -33.66 -14.02
CA GLY A 120 4.32 -33.49 -13.27
C GLY A 120 4.46 -33.21 -11.76
N PHE A 121 5.65 -33.16 -11.20
CA PHE A 121 5.81 -32.74 -9.80
C PHE A 121 5.61 -31.24 -9.63
N GLY A 122 5.13 -30.84 -8.46
CA GLY A 122 4.82 -29.44 -8.16
C GLY A 122 3.96 -29.32 -6.91
N ALA A 123 3.34 -28.16 -6.71
CA ALA A 123 2.43 -27.93 -5.59
C ALA A 123 1.42 -26.83 -5.87
N GLN A 124 0.59 -26.54 -4.89
CA GLN A 124 -0.48 -25.54 -4.99
C GLN A 124 0.04 -24.11 -4.79
N ILE A 125 -0.65 -23.21 -5.45
CA ILE A 125 -0.61 -21.76 -5.20
C ILE A 125 -1.97 -21.38 -4.62
N LEU A 126 -2.01 -21.14 -3.32
CA LEU A 126 -3.18 -20.62 -2.61
C LEU A 126 -3.28 -19.12 -2.84
N THR A 127 -4.48 -18.61 -3.09
CA THR A 127 -4.67 -17.19 -3.28
C THR A 127 -5.48 -16.56 -2.13
N VAL A 128 -5.00 -15.45 -1.60
CA VAL A 128 -5.67 -14.70 -0.53
C VAL A 128 -6.12 -13.32 -1.02
N ALA A 129 -7.16 -12.78 -0.41
CA ALA A 129 -7.57 -11.41 -0.67
C ALA A 129 -6.48 -10.42 -0.25
N PRO A 130 -6.32 -9.29 -0.94
CA PRO A 130 -5.46 -8.22 -0.45
C PRO A 130 -5.97 -7.73 0.91
N SER A 131 -5.05 -7.40 1.81
CA SER A 131 -5.43 -6.78 3.08
C SER A 131 -6.16 -5.46 2.80
N PRO A 132 -7.26 -5.17 3.50
CA PRO A 132 -7.87 -3.86 3.41
C PRO A 132 -6.83 -2.77 3.72
N PRO A 133 -6.87 -1.62 3.02
CA PRO A 133 -5.99 -0.52 3.37
C PRO A 133 -6.22 -0.12 4.83
N PRO A 134 -5.16 0.28 5.56
CA PRO A 134 -5.32 0.73 6.94
C PRO A 134 -6.28 1.91 7.00
N PRO A 135 -7.09 2.03 8.06
CA PRO A 135 -7.96 3.18 8.24
C PRO A 135 -7.16 4.48 8.17
N PRO A 136 -7.64 5.49 7.44
CA PRO A 136 -6.94 6.77 7.37
C PRO A 136 -6.91 7.43 8.75
N THR A 137 -5.82 8.12 9.05
CA THR A 137 -5.74 8.97 10.24
C THR A 137 -6.72 10.14 10.09
N ILE A 138 -7.61 10.29 11.06
CA ILE A 138 -8.59 11.37 11.09
C ILE A 138 -8.15 12.42 12.09
N HIS A 139 -8.08 13.69 11.64
CA HIS A 139 -7.86 14.83 12.51
C HIS A 139 -9.14 15.64 12.64
N ILE A 140 -9.55 15.95 13.86
CA ILE A 140 -10.64 16.89 14.13
C ILE A 140 -10.12 18.30 13.85
N LEU A 141 -10.73 18.99 12.90
CA LEU A 141 -10.38 20.35 12.53
C LEU A 141 -11.17 21.38 13.34
N SER A 142 -12.45 21.12 13.57
CA SER A 142 -13.30 21.95 14.40
C SER A 142 -14.49 21.17 14.92
N LEU A 143 -14.99 21.62 16.06
CA LEU A 143 -16.19 21.12 16.71
C LEU A 143 -17.02 22.34 17.14
N ALA A 144 -18.26 22.42 16.70
CA ALA A 144 -19.20 23.44 17.10
C ALA A 144 -20.47 22.80 17.63
N LEU A 145 -20.95 23.31 18.75
CA LEU A 145 -22.18 22.87 19.38
C LEU A 145 -23.15 24.05 19.48
N SER A 146 -24.30 23.90 18.82
CA SER A 146 -25.46 24.75 18.95
C SER A 146 -26.69 23.90 19.19
N ASN A 147 -27.72 23.98 18.36
CA ASN A 147 -28.82 23.02 18.37
C ASN A 147 -28.38 21.63 17.95
N ASN A 148 -27.37 21.57 17.07
CA ASN A 148 -26.75 20.34 16.59
C ASN A 148 -25.23 20.38 16.82
N LEU A 149 -24.62 19.21 16.82
CA LEU A 149 -23.16 19.07 16.82
C LEU A 149 -22.67 19.12 15.38
N VAL A 150 -21.83 20.09 15.05
CA VAL A 150 -21.15 20.20 13.76
C VAL A 150 -19.68 19.81 13.94
N LEU A 151 -19.29 18.71 13.30
CA LEU A 151 -17.95 18.16 13.33
C LEU A 151 -17.30 18.33 11.96
N ARG A 152 -16.12 18.95 11.91
CA ARG A 152 -15.27 18.95 10.72
C ARG A 152 -14.00 18.17 11.01
N SER A 153 -13.66 17.26 10.10
CA SER A 153 -12.48 16.41 10.22
C SER A 153 -11.79 16.24 8.87
N THR A 154 -10.52 15.86 8.89
CA THR A 154 -9.90 15.36 7.67
C THR A 154 -10.63 14.10 7.22
N GLY A 155 -10.64 13.84 5.93
CA GLY A 155 -11.28 12.66 5.35
C GLY A 155 -10.53 12.13 4.15
N THR A 156 -10.81 10.89 3.80
CA THR A 156 -10.30 10.23 2.61
C THR A 156 -11.48 9.70 1.80
N ASN A 157 -11.42 9.82 0.49
CA ASN A 157 -12.48 9.30 -0.37
C ASN A 157 -12.65 7.78 -0.15
N GLY A 158 -13.90 7.31 -0.12
CA GLY A 158 -14.23 5.90 0.18
C GLY A 158 -14.31 5.57 1.68
N TRP A 159 -14.01 6.54 2.58
CA TRP A 159 -14.14 6.37 4.02
C TRP A 159 -15.20 7.31 4.61
N GLY A 160 -16.01 6.76 5.49
CA GLY A 160 -16.98 7.51 6.28
C GLY A 160 -16.46 7.81 7.68
N VAL A 161 -17.10 8.72 8.35
CA VAL A 161 -16.89 9.00 9.77
C VAL A 161 -18.14 8.64 10.56
N SER A 162 -17.93 7.96 11.69
CA SER A 162 -18.99 7.58 12.64
C SER A 162 -18.68 8.26 13.96
N PRO A 163 -19.35 9.37 14.29
CA PRO A 163 -19.19 10.02 15.57
C PRO A 163 -19.91 9.24 16.68
N GLU A 164 -19.22 9.09 17.80
CA GLU A 164 -19.75 8.40 18.98
C GLU A 164 -19.55 9.28 20.21
N TYR A 165 -20.39 9.09 21.21
CA TYR A 165 -20.29 9.80 22.49
C TYR A 165 -20.31 8.83 23.66
N SER A 166 -19.74 9.27 24.78
CA SER A 166 -19.88 8.64 26.09
C SER A 166 -20.02 9.72 27.16
N THR A 167 -20.77 9.43 28.20
CA THR A 167 -20.88 10.29 29.39
C THR A 167 -19.86 9.90 30.47
N ASN A 168 -19.14 8.81 30.27
CA ASN A 168 -18.15 8.31 31.22
C ASN A 168 -16.97 7.65 30.49
N LEU A 169 -15.75 8.14 30.71
CA LEU A 169 -14.52 7.56 30.13
C LEU A 169 -14.03 6.29 30.81
N THR A 170 -14.52 5.99 32.02
CA THR A 170 -14.12 4.76 32.73
C THR A 170 -14.86 3.51 32.20
N THR A 171 -15.88 3.69 31.38
CA THR A 171 -16.63 2.62 30.76
C THR A 171 -16.23 2.47 29.29
N THR A 172 -16.35 1.25 28.75
CA THR A 172 -16.17 0.98 27.32
C THR A 172 -17.40 1.32 26.49
N ASN A 173 -18.46 1.86 27.09
CA ASN A 173 -19.72 2.13 26.43
C ASN A 173 -19.67 3.43 25.64
N TRP A 174 -19.68 3.28 24.31
CA TRP A 174 -19.77 4.38 23.38
C TRP A 174 -21.06 4.22 22.56
N PHE A 175 -21.80 5.30 22.43
CA PHE A 175 -23.08 5.33 21.72
C PHE A 175 -22.92 6.11 20.42
N ALA A 176 -23.47 5.59 19.33
CA ALA A 176 -23.45 6.29 18.06
C ALA A 176 -24.30 7.58 18.14
N LEU A 177 -23.77 8.67 17.57
CA LEU A 177 -24.56 9.87 17.37
C LEU A 177 -25.40 9.74 16.10
N SER A 178 -26.65 10.19 16.18
CA SER A 178 -27.51 10.27 15.00
C SER A 178 -26.95 11.29 14.01
N VAL A 179 -26.53 10.84 12.86
CA VAL A 179 -26.01 11.68 11.77
C VAL A 179 -27.23 12.24 11.00
N LEU A 180 -27.36 13.57 11.00
CA LEU A 180 -28.41 14.29 10.29
C LEU A 180 -27.99 14.64 8.86
N SER A 181 -26.72 14.95 8.66
CA SER A 181 -26.16 15.24 7.35
C SER A 181 -24.66 14.98 7.35
N ASN A 182 -24.14 14.58 6.20
CA ASN A 182 -22.72 14.39 5.97
C ASN A 182 -22.34 14.89 4.58
N SER A 183 -21.27 15.67 4.49
CA SER A 183 -20.69 16.14 3.23
C SER A 183 -19.19 15.96 3.23
N PHE A 184 -18.61 15.69 2.06
CA PHE A 184 -17.18 15.56 1.85
C PHE A 184 -16.77 16.48 0.71
N LEU A 185 -15.89 17.42 1.00
CA LEU A 185 -15.37 18.37 0.01
C LEU A 185 -13.91 18.69 0.31
N ASN A 186 -13.06 18.64 -0.70
CA ASN A 186 -11.64 19.01 -0.63
C ASN A 186 -10.89 18.32 0.54
N GLY A 187 -11.11 17.03 0.74
CA GLY A 187 -10.46 16.28 1.82
C GLY A 187 -11.02 16.54 3.22
N ILE A 188 -12.12 17.27 3.34
CA ILE A 188 -12.78 17.58 4.61
C ILE A 188 -14.15 16.92 4.66
N ASN A 189 -14.39 16.13 5.71
CA ASN A 189 -15.72 15.71 6.10
C ASN A 189 -16.36 16.76 7.00
N GLN A 190 -17.59 17.16 6.68
CA GLN A 190 -18.44 17.90 7.59
C GLN A 190 -19.63 17.03 7.95
N THR A 191 -19.75 16.67 9.21
CA THR A 191 -20.82 15.82 9.74
C THR A 191 -21.64 16.63 10.72
N ILE A 192 -22.95 16.68 10.50
CA ILE A 192 -23.90 17.30 11.39
C ILE A 192 -24.64 16.18 12.12
N CYS A 193 -24.56 16.18 13.44
CA CYS A 193 -25.19 15.17 14.28
C CYS A 193 -26.21 15.81 15.22
N GLY A 194 -27.15 14.99 15.66
CA GLY A 194 -27.99 15.36 16.78
C GLY A 194 -27.15 15.70 18.02
N ARG A 195 -27.67 16.59 18.86
CA ARG A 195 -26.99 16.95 20.12
C ARG A 195 -26.92 15.71 21.04
N PRO A 196 -25.72 15.34 21.55
CA PRO A 196 -25.64 14.25 22.52
C PRO A 196 -26.36 14.64 23.81
N PRO A 197 -26.99 13.69 24.53
CA PRO A 197 -27.66 13.93 25.80
C PRO A 197 -26.60 14.22 26.89
N GLY A 198 -26.96 15.07 27.85
CA GLY A 198 -26.14 15.38 29.02
C GLY A 198 -25.28 16.63 28.90
N THR A 199 -24.70 17.05 30.02
CA THR A 199 -23.85 18.25 30.12
C THR A 199 -22.37 17.97 29.99
N ASN A 200 -21.92 16.76 30.38
CA ASN A 200 -20.54 16.30 30.25
C ASN A 200 -20.49 15.13 29.29
N VAL A 201 -19.97 15.38 28.10
CA VAL A 201 -19.94 14.40 27.02
C VAL A 201 -18.55 14.33 26.43
N PHE A 202 -18.06 13.10 26.27
CA PHE A 202 -16.83 12.80 25.55
C PHE A 202 -17.23 12.35 24.13
N LEU A 203 -16.44 12.79 23.16
CA LEU A 203 -16.67 12.49 21.75
C LEU A 203 -15.48 11.77 21.16
N ARG A 204 -15.74 10.77 20.33
CA ARG A 204 -14.73 10.16 19.46
C ARG A 204 -15.26 9.99 18.05
N ILE A 205 -14.35 9.84 17.10
CA ILE A 205 -14.67 9.55 15.71
C ILE A 205 -14.05 8.19 15.39
N ARG A 206 -14.84 7.36 14.71
CA ARG A 206 -14.33 6.15 14.07
C ARG A 206 -14.37 6.34 12.55
N SER A 207 -13.32 5.88 11.86
CA SER A 207 -13.34 5.72 10.42
C SER A 207 -13.91 4.36 10.06
N GLN A 208 -14.71 4.31 9.00
CA GLN A 208 -15.25 3.06 8.47
C GLN A 208 -15.30 3.14 6.94
N PRO A 209 -15.07 2.06 6.21
CA PRO A 209 -15.32 2.01 4.77
C PRO A 209 -16.79 2.37 4.49
N LYS A 210 -17.01 3.08 3.37
CA LYS A 210 -18.38 3.38 2.87
C LYS A 210 -18.92 2.23 2.06
#